data_b56dd03ea6eafab503f9233fad05399a
#
_entry.id   b56dd03ea6eafab503f9233fad05399a
#
_cell.length_a   1.000
_cell.length_b   1.000
_cell.length_c   1.000
_cell.angle_alpha   90.00
_cell.angle_beta   90.00
_cell.angle_gamma   90.00
#
_symmetry.space_group_name_H-M   'P 1'
#
loop_
_entity.id
_entity.type
_entity.pdbx_description
1 polymer ?
#
loop_
_entity_poly.entity_id
_entity_poly.type
_entity_poly.pdbx_seq_one_letter_code
_entity_poly.pdbx_strand_id
1 'polypeptide(L)'
;MTEVLFYHLQHQPLESVLPTLLQKTLERGWRAVVQVTTEERMSALDDHLWTFTDESFLPHGTDREAHAADQPILITLSGDNANGASIRFLLEGADLPSDIASYERLAILFDGNDIQALAFARDQWRAVKEGGHDATYWQQDERGRWQRKA
;
A
#
# COMPACT_ATOMS: atom_id res chain seq x y z
N MET A 1 1.90 -18.77 0.70
CA MET A 1 1.15 -18.13 -0.39
C MET A 1 0.83 -16.69 -0.02
N THR A 2 1.09 -15.77 -0.93
CA THR A 2 0.85 -14.34 -0.66
C THR A 2 -0.61 -13.99 -0.86
N GLU A 3 -1.15 -13.21 0.06
CA GLU A 3 -2.49 -12.65 -0.04
C GLU A 3 -2.39 -11.27 -0.67
N VAL A 4 -3.11 -11.03 -1.76
CA VAL A 4 -3.09 -9.74 -2.47
C VAL A 4 -4.47 -9.10 -2.36
N LEU A 5 -4.53 -7.91 -1.75
CA LEU A 5 -5.77 -7.17 -1.54
C LEU A 5 -5.79 -5.95 -2.44
N PHE A 6 -6.85 -5.84 -3.24
CA PHE A 6 -7.07 -4.69 -4.12
C PHE A 6 -8.09 -3.77 -3.44
N TYR A 7 -7.66 -2.57 -3.08
CA TYR A 7 -8.51 -1.57 -2.44
C TYR A 7 -8.93 -0.51 -3.45
N HIS A 8 -10.18 -0.57 -3.84
CA HIS A 8 -10.82 0.35 -4.78
C HIS A 8 -11.28 1.57 -3.99
N LEU A 9 -10.56 2.69 -4.13
CA LEU A 9 -10.88 3.94 -3.42
C LEU A 9 -11.93 4.72 -4.23
N GLN A 10 -13.02 5.08 -3.62
CA GLN A 10 -14.13 5.72 -4.28
C GLN A 10 -14.68 6.91 -3.51
N HIS A 11 -14.85 6.78 -2.19
CA HIS A 11 -15.45 7.80 -1.34
C HIS A 11 -14.43 8.53 -0.48
N GLN A 12 -13.33 7.89 -0.15
CA GLN A 12 -12.26 8.47 0.66
C GLN A 12 -10.95 8.50 -0.11
N PRO A 13 -10.16 9.57 0.01
CA PRO A 13 -8.87 9.64 -0.66
C PRO A 13 -7.84 8.71 0.01
N LEU A 14 -6.78 8.43 -0.72
CA LEU A 14 -5.66 7.62 -0.24
C LEU A 14 -5.12 8.12 1.10
N GLU A 15 -5.02 9.42 1.25
CA GLU A 15 -4.47 10.08 2.44
C GLU A 15 -5.29 9.81 3.70
N SER A 16 -6.58 9.49 3.55
CA SER A 16 -7.43 9.13 4.69
C SER A 16 -7.39 7.64 5.00
N VAL A 17 -7.23 6.80 3.97
CA VAL A 17 -7.30 5.34 4.10
C VAL A 17 -5.97 4.73 4.53
N LEU A 18 -4.87 5.17 3.93
CA LEU A 18 -3.56 4.57 4.14
C LEU A 18 -3.10 4.58 5.61
N PRO A 19 -3.22 5.70 6.35
CA PRO A 19 -2.78 5.70 7.76
C PRO A 19 -3.46 4.64 8.61
N THR A 20 -4.75 4.41 8.41
CA THR A 20 -5.49 3.38 9.15
C THR A 20 -4.95 1.97 8.85
N LEU A 21 -4.67 1.70 7.57
CA LEU A 21 -4.10 0.41 7.17
C LEU A 21 -2.70 0.21 7.72
N LEU A 22 -1.90 1.27 7.76
CA LEU A 22 -0.55 1.22 8.34
C LEU A 22 -0.59 0.99 9.86
N GLN A 23 -1.52 1.64 10.56
CA GLN A 23 -1.71 1.40 12.00
C GLN A 23 -2.03 -0.05 12.29
N LYS A 24 -2.95 -0.64 11.52
CA LYS A 24 -3.32 -2.05 11.66
C LYS A 24 -2.14 -2.98 11.38
N THR A 25 -1.28 -2.63 10.42
CA THR A 25 -0.08 -3.39 10.10
C THR A 25 0.87 -3.43 11.29
N LEU A 26 1.13 -2.28 11.90
CA LEU A 26 2.00 -2.20 13.08
C LEU A 26 1.42 -2.94 14.28
N GLU A 27 0.11 -2.89 14.45
CA GLU A 27 -0.58 -3.61 15.52
C GLU A 27 -0.40 -5.13 15.40
N ARG A 28 -0.24 -5.64 14.17
CA ARG A 28 0.06 -7.05 13.93
C ARG A 28 1.51 -7.41 14.22
N GLY A 29 2.36 -6.44 14.50
CA GLY A 29 3.78 -6.65 14.66
C GLY A 29 4.56 -6.77 13.34
N TRP A 30 3.96 -6.36 12.24
CA TRP A 30 4.57 -6.38 10.91
C TRP A 30 5.24 -5.04 10.59
N ARG A 31 6.27 -5.10 9.76
CA ARG A 31 6.80 -3.92 9.09
C ARG A 31 6.14 -3.76 7.74
N ALA A 32 6.04 -2.52 7.27
CA ALA A 32 5.45 -2.19 5.98
C ALA A 32 6.46 -1.48 5.09
N VAL A 33 6.40 -1.76 3.79
CA VAL A 33 7.05 -0.94 2.77
C VAL A 33 5.96 -0.35 1.89
N VAL A 34 6.07 0.95 1.60
CA VAL A 34 5.08 1.69 0.82
C VAL A 34 5.78 2.19 -0.44
N GLN A 35 5.41 1.64 -1.58
CA GLN A 35 6.00 2.01 -2.87
C GLN A 35 5.16 3.08 -3.55
N VAL A 36 5.82 4.20 -3.87
CA VAL A 36 5.26 5.30 -4.65
C VAL A 36 6.01 5.43 -5.97
N THR A 37 5.54 6.27 -6.89
CA THR A 37 6.08 6.33 -8.23
C THR A 37 6.90 7.60 -8.51
N THR A 38 6.82 8.61 -7.66
CA THR A 38 7.57 9.86 -7.81
C THR A 38 8.17 10.33 -6.50
N GLU A 39 9.25 11.11 -6.58
CA GLU A 39 9.89 11.70 -5.40
C GLU A 39 8.97 12.72 -4.72
N GLU A 40 8.22 13.48 -5.51
CA GLU A 40 7.26 14.45 -4.99
C GLU A 40 6.20 13.76 -4.14
N ARG A 41 5.71 12.62 -4.62
CA ARG A 41 4.71 11.85 -3.89
C ARG A 41 5.29 11.24 -2.63
N MET A 42 6.53 10.79 -2.67
CA MET A 42 7.24 10.25 -1.51
C MET A 42 7.34 11.33 -0.42
N SER A 43 7.75 12.54 -0.78
CA SER A 43 7.88 13.66 0.17
C SER A 43 6.52 14.08 0.72
N ALA A 44 5.50 14.17 -0.12
CA ALA A 44 4.16 14.56 0.30
C ALA A 44 3.56 13.54 1.27
N LEU A 45 3.76 12.26 1.01
CA LEU A 45 3.27 11.19 1.88
C LEU A 45 4.00 11.16 3.22
N ASP A 46 5.33 11.35 3.18
CA ASP A 46 6.14 11.44 4.40
C ASP A 46 5.62 12.56 5.31
N ASP A 47 5.42 13.76 4.76
CA ASP A 47 4.87 14.89 5.49
C ASP A 47 3.47 14.58 6.04
N HIS A 48 2.64 13.96 5.22
CA HIS A 48 1.26 13.63 5.61
C HIS A 48 1.23 12.65 6.79
N LEU A 49 2.09 11.63 6.80
CA LEU A 49 2.12 10.66 7.88
C LEU A 49 2.60 11.24 9.20
N TRP A 50 3.34 12.35 9.17
CA TRP A 50 3.72 13.08 10.38
C TRP A 50 2.57 13.91 10.95
N THR A 51 1.63 14.34 10.13
CA THR A 51 0.64 15.38 10.48
C THR A 51 -0.81 14.99 10.30
N PHE A 52 -1.12 13.74 9.92
CA PHE A 52 -2.51 13.35 9.59
C PHE A 52 -3.45 13.39 10.79
N THR A 53 -2.94 13.27 12.00
CA THR A 53 -3.70 13.46 13.25
C THR A 53 -2.74 13.78 14.39
N ASP A 54 -3.17 14.63 15.30
CA ASP A 54 -2.38 15.01 16.48
C ASP A 54 -2.27 13.87 17.50
N GLU A 55 -3.19 12.91 17.45
CA GLU A 55 -3.31 11.85 18.44
C GLU A 55 -2.55 10.57 18.08
N SER A 56 -2.14 10.43 16.82
CA SER A 56 -1.50 9.21 16.33
C SER A 56 -0.09 9.49 15.86
N PHE A 57 0.78 8.53 16.13
CA PHE A 57 2.15 8.56 15.66
C PHE A 57 2.44 7.27 14.89
N LEU A 58 2.86 7.42 13.63
CA LEU A 58 3.31 6.30 12.80
C LEU A 58 4.82 6.43 12.59
N PRO A 59 5.64 5.58 13.23
CA PRO A 59 7.08 5.61 13.01
C PRO A 59 7.38 5.21 11.57
N HIS A 60 7.99 6.11 10.80
CA HIS A 60 8.24 5.89 9.39
C HIS A 60 9.44 6.70 8.92
N GLY A 61 9.93 6.35 7.74
CA GLY A 61 10.98 7.08 7.06
C GLY A 61 10.96 6.81 5.57
N THR A 62 11.82 7.51 4.83
CA THR A 62 11.98 7.32 3.39
C THR A 62 13.29 6.59 3.12
N ASP A 63 13.46 6.09 1.88
CA ASP A 63 14.69 5.40 1.47
C ASP A 63 15.90 6.32 1.33
N ARG A 64 15.71 7.64 1.50
CA ARG A 64 16.80 8.62 1.53
C ARG A 64 17.47 8.73 2.89
N GLU A 65 16.86 8.19 3.92
CA GLU A 65 17.37 8.32 5.28
C GLU A 65 18.44 7.26 5.58
N ALA A 66 19.38 7.62 6.47
CA ALA A 66 20.51 6.76 6.82
C ALA A 66 20.06 5.43 7.45
N HIS A 67 18.92 5.42 8.13
CA HIS A 67 18.40 4.24 8.83
C HIS A 67 17.14 3.66 8.16
N ALA A 68 17.07 3.75 6.82
CA ALA A 68 15.91 3.26 6.07
C ALA A 68 15.59 1.80 6.38
N ALA A 69 16.60 0.93 6.50
CA ALA A 69 16.41 -0.49 6.76
C ALA A 69 15.80 -0.79 8.14
N ASP A 70 15.87 0.14 9.07
CA ASP A 70 15.36 -0.02 10.43
C ASP A 70 13.95 0.54 10.62
N GLN A 71 13.40 1.18 9.60
CA GLN A 71 12.09 1.82 9.73
C GLN A 71 10.95 0.79 9.71
N PRO A 72 10.01 0.86 10.67
CA PRO A 72 8.84 -0.03 10.65
C PRO A 72 7.94 0.21 9.46
N ILE A 73 7.88 1.45 8.97
CA ILE A 73 7.21 1.82 7.72
C ILE A 73 8.24 2.55 6.87
N LEU A 74 8.54 2.00 5.70
CA LEU A 74 9.50 2.59 4.76
C LEU A 74 8.78 3.03 3.49
N ILE A 75 8.88 4.32 3.14
CA ILE A 75 8.34 4.84 1.89
C ILE A 75 9.46 4.86 0.87
N THR A 76 9.25 4.25 -0.30
CA THR A 76 10.32 4.04 -1.28
C THR A 76 9.82 4.16 -2.71
N LEU A 77 10.74 4.46 -3.62
CA LEU A 77 10.54 4.35 -5.08
C LEU A 77 11.00 2.99 -5.60
N SER A 78 11.72 2.22 -4.78
CA SER A 78 12.37 0.97 -5.16
C SER A 78 11.43 -0.23 -5.02
N GLY A 79 11.64 -1.26 -5.84
CA GLY A 79 10.99 -2.55 -5.69
C GLY A 79 11.62 -3.44 -4.62
N ASP A 80 12.71 -3.02 -4.00
CA ASP A 80 13.43 -3.82 -2.99
C ASP A 80 12.71 -3.80 -1.65
N ASN A 81 12.87 -4.89 -0.89
CA ASN A 81 12.35 -4.98 0.48
C ASN A 81 13.45 -4.66 1.48
N ALA A 82 13.81 -3.36 1.54
CA ALA A 82 14.97 -2.91 2.30
C ALA A 82 14.80 -3.01 3.81
N ASN A 83 13.57 -2.94 4.33
CA ASN A 83 13.31 -2.97 5.77
C ASN A 83 12.77 -4.31 6.27
N GLY A 84 12.77 -5.35 5.43
CA GLY A 84 12.27 -6.66 5.83
C GLY A 84 10.77 -6.69 6.10
N ALA A 85 9.99 -5.96 5.29
CA ALA A 85 8.55 -5.84 5.49
C ALA A 85 7.80 -7.12 5.17
N SER A 86 6.75 -7.40 5.94
CA SER A 86 5.81 -8.50 5.68
C SER A 86 4.71 -8.10 4.72
N ILE A 87 4.40 -6.81 4.62
CA ILE A 87 3.40 -6.27 3.70
C ILE A 87 4.00 -5.16 2.86
N ARG A 88 3.64 -5.16 1.58
CA ARG A 88 4.00 -4.11 0.64
C ARG A 88 2.75 -3.41 0.13
N PHE A 89 2.71 -2.10 0.27
CA PHE A 89 1.66 -1.26 -0.27
C PHE A 89 2.10 -0.70 -1.62
N LEU A 90 1.28 -0.87 -2.64
CA LEU A 90 1.54 -0.35 -3.98
C LEU A 90 0.54 0.78 -4.24
N LEU A 91 1.05 1.98 -4.43
CA LEU A 91 0.22 3.19 -4.57
C LEU A 91 0.32 3.75 -5.99
N GLU A 92 -0.81 4.21 -6.50
CA GLU A 92 -0.89 5.11 -7.67
C GLU A 92 -0.06 4.64 -8.89
N GLY A 93 -0.27 3.40 -9.30
CA GLY A 93 0.37 2.87 -10.49
C GLY A 93 1.73 2.21 -10.28
N ALA A 94 2.11 1.96 -9.03
CA ALA A 94 3.33 1.21 -8.76
C ALA A 94 3.20 -0.23 -9.28
N ASP A 95 4.26 -0.73 -9.90
CA ASP A 95 4.28 -2.07 -10.49
C ASP A 95 4.35 -3.17 -9.44
N LEU A 96 3.83 -4.34 -9.78
CA LEU A 96 3.99 -5.53 -8.95
C LEU A 96 5.48 -5.87 -8.78
N PRO A 97 5.92 -6.22 -7.56
CA PRO A 97 7.30 -6.67 -7.37
C PRO A 97 7.53 -8.03 -8.04
N SER A 98 8.76 -8.30 -8.43
CA SER A 98 9.13 -9.60 -9.02
C SER A 98 9.11 -10.73 -7.98
N ASP A 99 9.20 -10.37 -6.70
CA ASP A 99 9.31 -11.30 -5.58
C ASP A 99 8.03 -11.34 -4.72
N ILE A 100 6.87 -11.37 -5.35
CA ILE A 100 5.56 -11.38 -4.67
C ILE A 100 5.53 -12.41 -3.53
N ALA A 101 6.06 -13.60 -3.77
CA ALA A 101 6.03 -14.69 -2.80
C ALA A 101 6.83 -14.42 -1.53
N SER A 102 7.70 -13.40 -1.52
CA SER A 102 8.49 -13.04 -0.34
C SER A 102 7.69 -12.27 0.71
N TYR A 103 6.48 -11.80 0.35
CA TYR A 103 5.62 -11.05 1.26
C TYR A 103 4.48 -11.92 1.77
N GLU A 104 4.05 -11.65 2.99
CA GLU A 104 2.81 -12.24 3.52
C GLU A 104 1.60 -11.65 2.82
N ARG A 105 1.69 -10.35 2.48
CA ARG A 105 0.57 -9.61 1.90
C ARG A 105 1.06 -8.50 0.97
N LEU A 106 0.31 -8.28 -0.10
CA LEU A 106 0.40 -7.07 -0.92
C LEU A 106 -0.93 -6.32 -0.82
N ALA A 107 -0.86 -5.00 -0.68
CA ALA A 107 -2.03 -4.15 -0.69
C ALA A 107 -1.91 -3.15 -1.84
N ILE A 108 -2.82 -3.20 -2.79
CA ILE A 108 -2.84 -2.33 -3.97
C ILE A 108 -3.98 -1.33 -3.79
N LEU A 109 -3.63 -0.05 -3.65
CA LEU A 109 -4.59 1.03 -3.46
C LEU A 109 -4.65 1.86 -4.74
N PHE A 110 -5.84 2.03 -5.30
CA PHE A 110 -6.01 2.77 -6.53
C PHE A 110 -7.30 3.58 -6.51
N ASP A 111 -7.30 4.68 -7.28
CA ASP A 111 -8.47 5.55 -7.43
C ASP A 111 -9.49 4.90 -8.36
N GLY A 112 -10.59 4.41 -7.81
CA GLY A 112 -11.65 3.77 -8.57
C GLY A 112 -12.46 4.71 -9.45
N ASN A 113 -12.27 6.03 -9.30
CA ASN A 113 -12.90 7.03 -10.15
C ASN A 113 -12.04 7.38 -11.37
N ASP A 114 -10.81 6.89 -11.44
CA ASP A 114 -9.89 7.09 -12.56
C ASP A 114 -9.91 5.86 -13.46
N ILE A 115 -10.33 6.06 -14.71
CA ILE A 115 -10.48 4.96 -15.70
C ILE A 115 -9.12 4.27 -15.95
N GLN A 116 -8.04 5.03 -16.04
CA GLN A 116 -6.71 4.48 -16.29
C GLN A 116 -6.20 3.68 -15.10
N ALA A 117 -6.41 4.18 -13.89
CA ALA A 117 -6.04 3.47 -12.66
C ALA A 117 -6.83 2.16 -12.54
N LEU A 118 -8.10 2.18 -12.89
CA LEU A 118 -8.96 1.01 -12.85
C LEU A 118 -8.49 -0.05 -13.85
N ALA A 119 -8.14 0.37 -15.08
CA ALA A 119 -7.61 -0.54 -16.10
C ALA A 119 -6.29 -1.17 -15.68
N PHE A 120 -5.40 -0.38 -15.10
CA PHE A 120 -4.12 -0.86 -14.58
C PHE A 120 -4.33 -1.89 -13.46
N ALA A 121 -5.24 -1.62 -12.55
CA ALA A 121 -5.57 -2.54 -11.46
C ALA A 121 -6.14 -3.87 -11.98
N ARG A 122 -6.93 -3.85 -13.04
CA ARG A 122 -7.43 -5.06 -13.68
C ARG A 122 -6.32 -5.91 -14.27
N ASP A 123 -5.33 -5.27 -14.89
CA ASP A 123 -4.17 -5.98 -15.44
C ASP A 123 -3.35 -6.61 -14.31
N GLN A 124 -3.16 -5.90 -13.22
CA GLN A 124 -2.48 -6.44 -12.04
C GLN A 124 -3.25 -7.61 -11.43
N TRP A 125 -4.58 -7.52 -11.38
CA TRP A 125 -5.45 -8.61 -10.91
C TRP A 125 -5.21 -9.88 -11.70
N ARG A 126 -5.20 -9.77 -13.03
CA ARG A 126 -4.95 -10.93 -13.91
C ARG A 126 -3.57 -11.52 -13.65
N ALA A 127 -2.54 -10.68 -13.55
CA ALA A 127 -1.18 -11.15 -13.31
C ALA A 127 -1.05 -11.88 -11.97
N VAL A 128 -1.70 -11.38 -10.92
CA VAL A 128 -1.70 -12.01 -9.59
C VAL A 128 -2.39 -13.36 -9.64
N LYS A 129 -3.54 -13.45 -10.32
CA LYS A 129 -4.28 -14.70 -10.45
C LYS A 129 -3.50 -15.74 -11.27
N GLU A 130 -2.88 -15.30 -12.35
CA GLU A 130 -2.05 -16.19 -13.19
C GLU A 130 -0.82 -16.69 -12.44
N GLY A 131 -0.31 -15.91 -11.50
CA GLY A 131 0.81 -16.29 -10.65
C GLY A 131 0.43 -17.26 -9.51
N GLY A 132 -0.84 -17.60 -9.37
CA GLY A 132 -1.32 -18.54 -8.35
C GLY A 132 -1.47 -17.96 -6.95
N HIS A 133 -1.47 -16.64 -6.82
CA HIS A 133 -1.65 -15.97 -5.53
C HIS A 133 -3.13 -15.76 -5.21
N ASP A 134 -3.46 -15.66 -3.93
CA ASP A 134 -4.82 -15.32 -3.51
C ASP A 134 -5.07 -13.84 -3.74
N ALA A 135 -6.14 -13.51 -4.45
CA ALA A 135 -6.50 -12.13 -4.72
C ALA A 135 -7.92 -11.86 -4.23
N THR A 136 -8.09 -10.74 -3.53
CA THR A 136 -9.40 -10.26 -3.08
C THR A 136 -9.57 -8.81 -3.50
N TYR A 137 -10.81 -8.43 -3.77
CA TYR A 137 -11.16 -7.10 -4.24
C TYR A 137 -12.10 -6.44 -3.24
N TRP A 138 -11.73 -5.26 -2.75
CA TRP A 138 -12.43 -4.55 -1.70
C TRP A 138 -12.86 -3.17 -2.17
N GLN A 139 -14.08 -2.80 -1.82
CA GLN A 139 -14.67 -1.51 -2.18
C GLN A 139 -15.42 -0.96 -0.97
N GLN A 140 -15.36 0.35 -0.75
CA GLN A 140 -16.07 0.99 0.34
C GLN A 140 -17.54 1.22 -0.04
N ASP A 141 -18.44 1.04 0.95
CA ASP A 141 -19.82 1.48 0.82
C ASP A 141 -19.90 3.00 1.07
N GLU A 142 -21.10 3.56 0.99
CA GLU A 142 -21.33 4.99 1.19
C GLU A 142 -20.92 5.49 2.57
N ARG A 143 -20.82 4.60 3.55
CA ARG A 143 -20.42 4.91 4.93
C ARG A 143 -18.94 4.69 5.17
N GLY A 144 -18.17 4.35 4.14
CA GLY A 144 -16.74 4.11 4.25
C GLY A 144 -16.36 2.73 4.77
N ARG A 145 -17.31 1.81 4.84
CA ARG A 145 -17.02 0.44 5.28
C ARG A 145 -16.56 -0.42 4.10
N TRP A 146 -15.53 -1.22 4.35
CA TRP A 146 -14.98 -2.09 3.33
C TRP A 146 -15.86 -3.32 3.12
N GLN A 147 -16.14 -3.62 1.87
CA GLN A 147 -16.90 -4.81 1.47
C GLN A 147 -16.12 -5.58 0.41
N ARG A 148 -16.00 -6.87 0.61
CA ARG A 148 -15.34 -7.73 -0.36
C ARG A 148 -16.26 -7.94 -1.57
N LYS A 149 -15.76 -7.64 -2.77
CA LYS A 149 -16.51 -7.74 -4.03
C LYS A 149 -16.09 -8.94 -4.88
N ALA A 150 -14.88 -9.46 -4.67
CA ALA A 150 -14.42 -10.63 -5.43
C ALA A 150 -13.34 -11.43 -4.67
#